data_925699667ce0450edec0e15868dbbded
#
_entry.id   925699667ce0450edec0e15868dbbded
#
_cell.length_a   1.000
_cell.length_b   1.000
_cell.length_c   1.000
_cell.angle_alpha   90.00
_cell.angle_beta   90.00
_cell.angle_gamma   90.00
#
_symmetry.space_group_name_H-M   'P 1'
#
loop_
_entity.id
_entity.type
_entity.pdbx_description
1 polymer ?
#
loop_
_entity_poly.entity_id
_entity_poly.type
_entity_poly.pdbx_seq_one_letter_code
_entity_poly.pdbx_strand_id
1 'polypeptide(L)'
;MNEGDIALASLPQADGQTKNRPVLLLRRLPPYGDFLVCGVSTQLQQRVPDFDELIVPRDRDFGQSGLKAESVVRLGFLAALPEKALLGTIGSISRERHRRLLANLSRHLSEEPR
;
A
#
# COMPACT_ATOMS: atom_id res chain seq x y z
N MET A 1 -11.53 6.93 6.76
CA MET A 1 -10.26 6.42 6.23
C MET A 1 -9.39 7.56 5.79
N ASN A 2 -8.10 7.46 6.07
CA ASN A 2 -7.14 8.54 5.83
C ASN A 2 -5.97 8.04 4.99
N GLU A 3 -5.30 8.96 4.33
CA GLU A 3 -4.04 8.67 3.67
C GLU A 3 -3.04 8.14 4.70
N GLY A 4 -2.35 7.05 4.36
CA GLY A 4 -1.46 6.35 5.29
C GLY A 4 -2.09 5.20 6.04
N ASP A 5 -3.40 5.03 5.95
CA ASP A 5 -4.07 3.87 6.53
C ASP A 5 -3.81 2.62 5.71
N ILE A 6 -3.82 1.48 6.40
CA ILE A 6 -3.86 0.15 5.76
C ILE A 6 -5.29 -0.35 5.88
N ALA A 7 -5.88 -0.71 4.75
CA ALA A 7 -7.25 -1.18 4.66
C ALA A 7 -7.30 -2.53 3.98
N LEU A 8 -8.41 -3.23 4.13
CA LEU A 8 -8.66 -4.47 3.39
C LEU A 8 -9.46 -4.15 2.13
N ALA A 9 -9.04 -4.75 1.02
CA ALA A 9 -9.75 -4.66 -0.25
C ALA A 9 -9.94 -6.05 -0.81
N SER A 10 -11.08 -6.28 -1.48
CA SER A 10 -11.33 -7.54 -2.17
C SER A 10 -10.67 -7.44 -3.55
N LEU A 11 -9.63 -8.22 -3.76
CA LEU A 11 -8.83 -8.16 -4.99
C LEU A 11 -8.92 -9.48 -5.75
N PRO A 12 -9.02 -9.43 -7.09
CA PRO A 12 -9.00 -10.66 -7.89
C PRO A 12 -7.64 -11.34 -7.82
N GLN A 13 -7.66 -12.66 -7.83
CA GLN A 13 -6.46 -13.48 -7.84
C GLN A 13 -6.27 -14.11 -9.22
N ALA A 14 -5.07 -14.65 -9.47
CA ALA A 14 -4.74 -15.29 -10.75
C ALA A 14 -5.64 -16.49 -11.08
N ASP A 15 -6.21 -17.14 -10.04
CA ASP A 15 -7.11 -18.28 -10.21
C ASP A 15 -8.57 -17.88 -10.46
N GLY A 16 -8.85 -16.61 -10.64
CA GLY A 16 -10.20 -16.09 -10.86
C GLY A 16 -11.01 -15.86 -9.59
N GLN A 17 -10.50 -16.24 -8.42
CA GLN A 17 -11.17 -15.99 -7.15
C GLN A 17 -10.76 -14.62 -6.60
N THR A 18 -11.55 -14.10 -5.66
CA THR A 18 -11.22 -12.86 -4.96
C THR A 18 -10.78 -13.18 -3.54
N LYS A 19 -9.85 -12.41 -3.02
CA LYS A 19 -9.42 -12.49 -1.62
C LYS A 19 -9.32 -11.09 -1.04
N ASN A 20 -9.57 -11.01 0.27
CA ASN A 20 -9.35 -9.78 1.00
C ASN A 20 -7.85 -9.63 1.26
N ARG A 21 -7.28 -8.53 0.77
CA ARG A 21 -5.85 -8.26 0.88
C ARG A 21 -5.64 -6.88 1.48
N PRO A 22 -4.61 -6.71 2.29
CA PRO A 22 -4.27 -5.37 2.78
C PRO A 22 -3.72 -4.52 1.64
N VAL A 23 -4.13 -3.27 1.63
CA VAL A 23 -3.62 -2.25 0.73
C VAL A 23 -3.29 -1.02 1.54
N LEU A 24 -2.29 -0.26 1.08
CA LEU A 24 -1.94 1.01 1.68
C LEU A 24 -2.62 2.13 0.92
N LEU A 25 -3.31 3.01 1.65
CA LEU A 25 -3.98 4.17 1.07
C LEU A 25 -2.94 5.28 0.90
N LEU A 26 -2.45 5.47 -0.33
CA LEU A 26 -1.38 6.43 -0.61
C LEU A 26 -1.89 7.86 -0.66
N ARG A 27 -2.92 8.12 -1.47
CA ARG A 27 -3.47 9.45 -1.66
C ARG A 27 -4.94 9.37 -2.03
N ARG A 28 -5.70 10.40 -1.66
CA ARG A 28 -7.01 10.64 -2.25
C ARG A 28 -6.83 11.32 -3.60
N LEU A 29 -7.63 10.94 -4.57
CA LEU A 29 -7.54 11.47 -5.92
C LEU A 29 -8.73 12.40 -6.21
N PRO A 30 -8.48 13.57 -6.83
CA PRO A 30 -9.57 14.40 -7.31
C PRO A 30 -10.22 13.76 -8.54
N PRO A 31 -11.48 14.09 -8.89
CA PRO A 31 -12.37 14.96 -8.13
C PRO A 31 -13.25 14.21 -7.13
N TYR A 32 -13.31 12.87 -7.18
CA TYR A 32 -14.31 12.10 -6.43
C TYR A 32 -13.79 11.51 -5.12
N GLY A 33 -12.50 11.67 -4.82
CA GLY A 33 -11.93 11.20 -3.57
C GLY A 33 -11.64 9.70 -3.53
N ASP A 34 -11.54 9.06 -4.69
CA ASP A 34 -11.04 7.68 -4.75
C ASP A 34 -9.64 7.62 -4.16
N PHE A 35 -9.27 6.48 -3.61
CA PHE A 35 -7.91 6.28 -3.10
C PHE A 35 -7.01 5.66 -4.15
N LEU A 36 -5.84 6.25 -4.35
CA LEU A 36 -4.73 5.55 -4.97
C LEU A 36 -4.14 4.63 -3.90
N VAL A 37 -4.16 3.33 -4.17
CA VAL A 37 -3.68 2.33 -3.21
C VAL A 37 -2.55 1.51 -3.82
N CYS A 38 -1.69 0.95 -2.97
CA CYS A 38 -0.70 -0.04 -3.38
C CYS A 38 -0.86 -1.30 -2.55
N GLY A 39 -0.37 -2.43 -3.08
CA GLY A 39 -0.50 -3.71 -2.42
C GLY A 39 0.46 -3.88 -1.26
N VAL A 40 0.05 -4.67 -0.26
CA VAL A 40 0.89 -5.10 0.85
C VAL A 40 0.88 -6.62 0.84
N SER A 41 2.06 -7.23 0.81
CA SER A 41 2.21 -8.67 0.61
C SER A 41 3.21 -9.26 1.60
N THR A 42 2.98 -10.52 2.00
CA THR A 42 3.97 -11.27 2.79
C THR A 42 5.04 -11.93 1.92
N GLN A 43 4.96 -11.79 0.61
CA GLN A 43 5.95 -12.35 -0.32
C GLN A 43 7.14 -11.40 -0.43
N LEU A 44 8.06 -11.48 0.55
CA LEU A 44 9.14 -10.50 0.70
C LEU A 44 10.10 -10.47 -0.49
N GLN A 45 10.22 -11.58 -1.22
CA GLN A 45 11.06 -11.65 -2.42
C GLN A 45 10.58 -10.76 -3.56
N GLN A 46 9.34 -10.27 -3.49
CA GLN A 46 8.79 -9.35 -4.49
C GLN A 46 9.31 -7.92 -4.33
N ARG A 47 10.04 -7.64 -3.25
CA ARG A 47 10.54 -6.29 -2.97
C ARG A 47 11.50 -5.83 -4.05
N VAL A 48 11.27 -4.63 -4.55
CA VAL A 48 12.20 -3.93 -5.43
C VAL A 48 13.03 -2.97 -4.57
N PRO A 49 14.36 -3.17 -4.44
CA PRO A 49 15.21 -2.29 -3.62
C PRO A 49 15.11 -0.83 -4.08
N ASP A 50 15.18 0.09 -3.14
CA ASP A 50 15.12 1.54 -3.35
C ASP A 50 13.80 2.04 -3.93
N PHE A 51 12.81 1.17 -4.03
CA PHE A 51 11.46 1.51 -4.48
C PHE A 51 10.45 1.08 -3.44
N ASP A 52 10.35 -0.23 -3.19
CA ASP A 52 9.45 -0.79 -2.18
C ASP A 52 10.07 -0.71 -0.79
N GLU A 53 9.23 -0.79 0.24
CA GLU A 53 9.70 -0.86 1.63
C GLU A 53 9.18 -2.11 2.32
N LEU A 54 10.03 -2.70 3.15
CA LEU A 54 9.61 -3.73 4.09
C LEU A 54 9.05 -3.07 5.34
N ILE A 55 8.08 -3.75 5.95
CA ILE A 55 7.60 -3.38 7.28
C ILE A 55 7.70 -4.62 8.15
N VAL A 56 8.51 -4.54 9.19
CA VAL A 56 8.91 -5.70 10.00
C VAL A 56 8.69 -5.41 11.48
N PRO A 57 8.61 -6.46 12.33
CA PRO A 57 8.23 -6.28 13.75
C PRO A 57 9.09 -5.30 14.54
N ARG A 58 10.38 -5.13 14.19
CA ARG A 58 11.25 -4.18 14.89
C ARG A 58 10.99 -2.71 14.51
N ASP A 59 10.21 -2.47 13.45
CA ASP A 59 9.91 -1.11 13.04
C ASP A 59 8.92 -0.46 14.00
N ARG A 60 9.11 0.84 14.25
CA ARG A 60 8.25 1.58 15.18
C ARG A 60 6.78 1.56 14.82
N ASP A 61 6.49 1.54 13.51
CA ASP A 61 5.11 1.59 13.04
C ASP A 61 4.50 0.20 12.79
N PHE A 62 5.24 -0.89 13.06
CA PHE A 62 4.70 -2.22 12.81
C PHE A 62 3.43 -2.48 13.62
N GLY A 63 3.46 -2.18 14.92
CA GLY A 63 2.29 -2.42 15.77
C GLY A 63 1.06 -1.65 15.31
N GLN A 64 1.22 -0.37 14.97
CA GLN A 64 0.10 0.45 14.51
C GLN A 64 -0.40 0.06 13.13
N SER A 65 0.40 -0.67 12.35
CA SER A 65 0.01 -1.07 10.98
C SER A 65 -1.11 -2.11 10.96
N GLY A 66 -1.28 -2.85 12.04
CA GLY A 66 -2.25 -3.94 12.09
C GLY A 66 -1.81 -5.19 11.33
N LEU A 67 -0.63 -5.18 10.74
CA LEU A 67 -0.10 -6.34 10.03
C LEU A 67 0.36 -7.39 11.03
N LYS A 68 0.22 -8.68 10.68
CA LYS A 68 0.53 -9.80 11.57
C LYS A 68 1.89 -10.40 11.30
N ALA A 69 2.50 -10.10 10.16
CA ALA A 69 3.76 -10.69 9.73
C ALA A 69 4.56 -9.67 8.94
N GLU A 70 5.86 -9.93 8.80
CA GLU A 70 6.71 -9.15 7.92
C GLU A 70 6.07 -9.02 6.54
N SER A 71 6.05 -7.82 6.01
CA SER A 71 5.37 -7.53 4.76
C SER A 71 6.20 -6.59 3.91
N VAL A 72 5.92 -6.61 2.62
CA VAL A 72 6.47 -5.65 1.66
C VAL A 72 5.33 -4.76 1.16
N VAL A 73 5.58 -3.45 1.16
CA VAL A 73 4.69 -2.46 0.56
C VAL A 73 5.12 -2.30 -0.89
N ARG A 74 4.27 -2.72 -1.82
CA ARG A 74 4.61 -2.83 -3.23
C ARG A 74 4.07 -1.66 -4.02
N LEU A 75 4.93 -0.71 -4.35
CA LEU A 75 4.54 0.45 -5.15
C LEU A 75 4.27 0.11 -6.62
N GLY A 76 4.73 -1.05 -7.08
CA GLY A 76 4.44 -1.52 -8.43
C GLY A 76 3.05 -2.13 -8.60
N PHE A 77 2.33 -2.35 -7.52
CA PHE A 77 0.94 -2.85 -7.57
C PHE A 77 0.03 -1.71 -7.15
N LEU A 78 -0.51 -0.98 -8.12
CA LEU A 78 -1.32 0.21 -7.89
C LEU A 78 -2.74 0.01 -8.40
N ALA A 79 -3.69 0.61 -7.69
CA ALA A 79 -5.09 0.67 -8.13
C ALA A 79 -5.71 1.96 -7.62
N ALA A 80 -6.74 2.43 -8.31
CA ALA A 80 -7.59 3.52 -7.83
C ALA A 80 -8.91 2.91 -7.41
N LEU A 81 -9.27 3.03 -6.13
CA LEU A 81 -10.46 2.39 -5.59
C LEU A 81 -11.36 3.41 -4.90
N PRO A 82 -12.68 3.35 -5.14
CA PRO A 82 -13.61 4.16 -4.36
C PRO A 82 -13.62 3.66 -2.91
N GLU A 83 -13.89 4.56 -1.97
CA GLU A 83 -13.89 4.21 -0.54
C GLU A 83 -14.83 3.06 -0.24
N LYS A 84 -15.97 2.97 -0.93
CA LYS A 84 -16.94 1.89 -0.74
C LYS A 84 -16.39 0.50 -1.10
N ALA A 85 -15.31 0.43 -1.88
CA ALA A 85 -14.66 -0.84 -2.23
C ALA A 85 -13.71 -1.31 -1.13
N LEU A 86 -13.46 -0.49 -0.13
CA LEU A 86 -12.58 -0.82 0.99
C LEU A 86 -13.45 -1.35 2.13
N LEU A 87 -13.02 -2.47 2.73
CA LEU A 87 -13.80 -3.20 3.72
C LEU A 87 -13.57 -2.72 5.15
N GLY A 88 -12.60 -1.83 5.36
CA GLY A 88 -12.27 -1.29 6.66
C GLY A 88 -10.77 -1.17 6.83
N THR A 89 -10.36 -0.37 7.81
CA THR A 89 -8.93 -0.19 8.13
C THR A 89 -8.51 -1.21 9.18
N ILE A 90 -7.26 -1.67 9.07
CA ILE A 90 -6.64 -2.52 10.09
C ILE A 90 -5.56 -1.78 10.86
N GLY A 91 -5.11 -0.63 10.35
CA GLY A 91 -4.08 0.17 10.99
C GLY A 91 -3.59 1.27 10.08
N SER A 92 -2.38 1.74 10.35
CA SER A 92 -1.74 2.82 9.59
C SER A 92 -0.24 2.70 9.65
N ILE A 93 0.45 3.35 8.73
CA ILE A 93 1.91 3.46 8.74
C ILE A 93 2.30 4.82 9.35
N SER A 94 3.60 4.96 9.67
CA SER A 94 4.11 6.23 10.17
C SER A 94 4.10 7.28 9.05
N ARG A 95 4.05 8.55 9.48
CA ARG A 95 4.11 9.67 8.54
C ARG A 95 5.42 9.66 7.75
N GLU A 96 6.52 9.29 8.39
CA GLU A 96 7.83 9.23 7.75
C GLU A 96 7.87 8.18 6.65
N ARG A 97 7.34 6.99 6.92
CA ARG A 97 7.26 5.92 5.93
C ARG A 97 6.37 6.32 4.76
N HIS A 98 5.21 6.89 5.06
CA HIS A 98 4.28 7.33 4.04
C HIS A 98 4.96 8.35 3.10
N ARG A 99 5.67 9.32 3.68
CA ARG A 99 6.38 10.34 2.91
C ARG A 99 7.46 9.71 2.01
N ARG A 100 8.23 8.75 2.53
CA ARG A 100 9.27 8.07 1.74
C ARG A 100 8.66 7.30 0.57
N LEU A 101 7.57 6.59 0.81
CA LEU A 101 6.90 5.84 -0.24
C LEU A 101 6.35 6.76 -1.34
N LEU A 102 5.72 7.87 -0.96
CA LEU A 102 5.25 8.85 -1.94
C LEU A 102 6.40 9.43 -2.75
N ALA A 103 7.53 9.72 -2.10
CA ALA A 103 8.71 10.23 -2.78
C ALA A 103 9.28 9.22 -3.76
N ASN A 104 9.36 7.95 -3.36
CA ASN A 104 9.85 6.87 -4.23
C ASN A 104 8.98 6.71 -5.46
N LEU A 105 7.66 6.70 -5.27
CA LEU A 105 6.72 6.58 -6.38
C LEU A 105 6.78 7.80 -7.30
N SER A 106 6.78 8.99 -6.71
CA SER A 106 6.84 10.25 -7.47
C SER A 106 8.09 10.33 -8.32
N ARG A 107 9.25 9.97 -7.76
CA ARG A 107 10.51 9.97 -8.48
C ARG A 107 10.46 9.01 -9.66
N HIS A 108 9.93 7.80 -9.45
CA HIS A 108 9.81 6.83 -10.53
C HIS A 108 8.89 7.31 -11.64
N LEU A 109 7.74 7.90 -11.29
CA LEU A 109 6.76 8.37 -12.26
C LEU A 109 7.27 9.56 -13.07
N SER A 110 8.21 10.33 -12.54
CA SER A 110 8.74 11.52 -13.21
C SER A 110 10.06 11.26 -13.94
N GLU A 111 10.61 10.05 -13.88
CA GLU A 111 11.81 9.69 -14.64
C GLU A 111 11.51 9.65 -16.14
N GLU A 112 12.55 9.95 -16.94
CA GLU A 112 12.42 9.88 -18.39
C GLU A 112 12.05 8.47 -18.84
N PRO A 113 11.08 8.32 -19.74
CA PRO A 113 10.75 6.99 -20.29
C PRO A 113 11.94 6.38 -21.01
N ARG A 114 12.05 5.08 -20.89
CA ARG A 114 13.11 4.30 -21.57
C ARG A 114 12.70 3.92 -22.98
#